data_88719739c92f8ee0f6d010d919cf414b
#
_entry.id   88719739c92f8ee0f6d010d919cf414b
#
_cell.length_a   1.000
_cell.length_b   1.000
_cell.length_c   1.000
_cell.angle_alpha   90.00
_cell.angle_beta   90.00
_cell.angle_gamma   90.00
#
_symmetry.space_group_name_H-M   'P 1'
#
loop_
_entity.id
_entity.type
_entity.pdbx_description
1 polymer ?
#
loop_
_entity_poly.entity_id
_entity_poly.type
_entity_poly.pdbx_seq_one_letter_code
_entity_poly.pdbx_strand_id
1 'polypeptide(L)'
;MRVLHGLSAMRRPPRRAVVTIGMFDGVHVAHQRLIRTTVRLARQRRGTSVALTFDPDPQRVLAPSRALPPLMPLAQRLELMRAFGLDVVWIIPFTRRFSQCTPEAFVRTIVLDRLRAECVVVGTGFAFGNARRGDVALMTRVGRPHGLRVVALP
;
A
#
# COMPACT_ATOMS: atom_id res chain seq x y z
N MET A 1 -0.69 -8.55 -14.33
CA MET A 1 -0.69 -7.49 -13.30
C MET A 1 -1.06 -6.17 -13.96
N ARG A 2 -2.05 -5.52 -13.44
CA ARG A 2 -2.46 -4.17 -13.87
C ARG A 2 -1.72 -3.13 -13.06
N VAL A 3 -1.26 -2.07 -13.70
CA VAL A 3 -0.62 -0.93 -13.04
C VAL A 3 -1.53 0.29 -13.20
N LEU A 4 -1.94 0.88 -12.10
CA LEU A 4 -2.81 2.04 -12.05
C LEU A 4 -2.04 3.24 -11.50
N HIS A 5 -2.06 4.36 -12.23
CA HIS A 5 -1.40 5.61 -11.82
C HIS A 5 -2.44 6.67 -11.47
N GLY A 6 -2.33 7.23 -10.28
CA GLY A 6 -3.19 8.32 -9.83
C GLY A 6 -4.41 7.85 -9.04
N LEU A 7 -4.97 8.77 -8.26
CA LEU A 7 -6.13 8.49 -7.43
C LEU A 7 -7.37 8.12 -8.25
N SER A 8 -7.57 8.78 -9.39
CA SER A 8 -8.72 8.54 -10.27
C SER A 8 -8.64 7.23 -11.04
N ALA A 9 -7.48 6.56 -11.07
CA ALA A 9 -7.30 5.32 -11.81
C ALA A 9 -8.05 4.13 -11.17
N MET A 10 -8.24 4.16 -9.87
CA MET A 10 -9.03 3.17 -9.14
C MET A 10 -10.53 3.51 -9.26
N ARG A 11 -11.10 3.25 -10.42
CA ARG A 11 -12.51 3.59 -10.72
C ARG A 11 -13.52 2.69 -10.04
N ARG A 12 -13.16 1.43 -9.86
CA ARG A 12 -14.00 0.40 -9.21
C ARG A 12 -13.17 -0.34 -8.19
N PRO A 13 -13.73 -0.64 -7.02
CA PRO A 13 -13.06 -1.45 -6.03
C PRO A 13 -12.70 -2.83 -6.60
N PRO A 14 -11.50 -3.33 -6.34
CA PRO A 14 -11.15 -4.71 -6.67
C PRO A 14 -12.03 -5.68 -5.87
N ARG A 15 -12.31 -6.82 -6.46
CA ARG A 15 -13.11 -7.85 -5.77
C ARG A 15 -12.32 -8.42 -4.60
N ARG A 16 -12.91 -8.40 -3.39
CA ARG A 16 -12.33 -8.99 -2.17
C ARG A 16 -10.85 -8.65 -1.99
N ALA A 17 -10.56 -7.37 -2.06
CA ALA A 17 -9.18 -6.89 -2.11
C ALA A 17 -8.39 -7.27 -0.86
N VAL A 18 -7.23 -7.86 -1.07
CA VAL A 18 -6.17 -8.02 -0.07
C VAL A 18 -5.04 -7.09 -0.46
N VAL A 19 -4.70 -6.16 0.41
CA VAL A 19 -3.85 -5.02 0.08
C VAL A 19 -2.57 -5.06 0.91
N THR A 20 -1.44 -4.80 0.29
CA THR A 20 -0.21 -4.44 1.00
C THR A 20 0.15 -3.00 0.66
N ILE A 21 0.70 -2.27 1.62
CA ILE A 21 1.02 -0.84 1.48
C ILE A 21 2.48 -0.61 1.83
N GLY A 22 3.21 0.06 0.97
CA GLY A 22 4.61 0.37 1.20
C GLY A 22 5.30 1.00 0.00
N MET A 23 6.54 1.41 0.20
CA MET A 23 7.39 1.92 -0.89
C MET A 23 7.98 0.80 -1.75
N PHE A 24 8.24 -0.34 -1.15
CA PHE A 24 8.81 -1.51 -1.82
C PHE A 24 10.14 -1.23 -2.54
N ASP A 25 10.87 -0.21 -2.11
CA ASP A 25 12.14 0.11 -2.72
C ASP A 25 13.15 -1.02 -2.48
N GLY A 26 13.81 -1.46 -3.57
CA GLY A 26 14.71 -2.60 -3.55
C GLY A 26 14.03 -3.97 -3.46
N VAL A 27 12.74 -4.05 -3.19
CA VAL A 27 11.96 -5.31 -3.03
C VAL A 27 12.73 -6.36 -2.22
N HIS A 28 13.28 -5.92 -1.08
CA HIS A 28 14.08 -6.80 -0.20
C HIS A 28 13.22 -7.89 0.48
N VAL A 29 13.85 -8.78 1.23
CA VAL A 29 13.20 -10.00 1.78
C VAL A 29 11.91 -9.71 2.55
N ALA A 30 11.89 -8.65 3.37
CA ALA A 30 10.68 -8.26 4.10
C ALA A 30 9.54 -7.84 3.16
N HIS A 31 9.84 -7.05 2.12
CA HIS A 31 8.87 -6.69 1.09
C HIS A 31 8.33 -7.91 0.33
N GLN A 32 9.22 -8.84 -0.04
CA GLN A 32 8.82 -10.08 -0.70
C GLN A 32 7.87 -10.91 0.16
N ARG A 33 8.13 -10.95 1.47
CA ARG A 33 7.26 -11.65 2.43
C ARG A 33 5.88 -11.03 2.50
N LEU A 34 5.79 -9.69 2.54
CA LEU A 34 4.52 -8.96 2.49
C LEU A 34 3.75 -9.27 1.20
N ILE A 35 4.41 -9.17 0.06
CA ILE A 35 3.80 -9.40 -1.26
C ILE A 35 3.29 -10.86 -1.37
N ARG A 36 4.13 -11.84 -1.04
CA ARG A 36 3.74 -13.26 -1.08
C ARG A 36 2.57 -13.57 -0.16
N THR A 37 2.55 -12.99 1.03
CA THR A 37 1.43 -13.15 1.97
C THR A 37 0.15 -12.54 1.41
N THR A 38 0.24 -11.35 0.83
CA THR A 38 -0.89 -10.68 0.18
C THR A 38 -1.48 -11.53 -0.96
N VAL A 39 -0.63 -12.03 -1.85
CA VAL A 39 -1.05 -12.88 -2.97
C VAL A 39 -1.69 -14.18 -2.46
N ARG A 40 -1.07 -14.84 -1.50
CA ARG A 40 -1.60 -16.08 -0.91
C ARG A 40 -2.98 -15.86 -0.28
N LEU A 41 -3.13 -14.81 0.53
CA LEU A 41 -4.42 -14.50 1.18
C LEU A 41 -5.50 -14.12 0.17
N ALA A 42 -5.15 -13.38 -0.88
CA ALA A 42 -6.07 -13.06 -1.96
C ALA A 42 -6.58 -14.32 -2.67
N ARG A 43 -5.68 -15.23 -3.03
CA ARG A 43 -6.04 -16.51 -3.66
C ARG A 43 -6.96 -17.34 -2.79
N GLN A 44 -6.68 -17.46 -1.50
CA GLN A 44 -7.54 -18.18 -0.54
C GLN A 44 -8.95 -17.61 -0.49
N ARG A 45 -9.11 -16.32 -0.68
CA ARG A 45 -10.40 -15.61 -0.68
C ARG A 45 -11.05 -15.51 -2.05
N ARG A 46 -10.41 -16.02 -3.10
CA ARG A 46 -10.82 -15.79 -4.50
C ARG A 46 -10.97 -14.30 -4.79
N GLY A 47 -10.06 -13.51 -4.23
CA GLY A 47 -10.01 -12.05 -4.32
C GLY A 47 -8.84 -11.55 -5.15
N THR A 48 -8.63 -10.25 -5.11
CA THR A 48 -7.60 -9.53 -5.86
C THR A 48 -6.47 -9.11 -4.92
N SER A 49 -5.24 -9.43 -5.27
CA SER A 49 -4.05 -8.96 -4.57
C SER A 49 -3.62 -7.58 -5.09
N VAL A 50 -3.47 -6.63 -4.19
CA VAL A 50 -3.15 -5.23 -4.53
C VAL A 50 -1.92 -4.78 -3.74
N ALA A 51 -0.95 -4.21 -4.41
CA ALA A 51 0.08 -3.39 -3.77
C ALA A 51 -0.24 -1.91 -3.98
N LEU A 52 -0.31 -1.17 -2.90
CA LEU A 52 -0.43 0.29 -2.91
C LEU A 52 0.95 0.88 -2.63
N THR A 53 1.43 1.69 -3.55
CA THR A 53 2.72 2.36 -3.42
C THR A 53 2.61 3.83 -3.84
N PHE A 54 3.67 4.59 -3.62
CA PHE A 54 3.72 6.01 -3.89
C PHE A 54 4.87 6.35 -4.84
N ASP A 55 4.68 7.36 -5.64
CA ASP A 55 5.71 7.93 -6.51
C ASP A 55 5.44 9.43 -6.69
N PRO A 56 6.40 10.30 -6.42
CA PRO A 56 7.73 10.05 -5.88
C PRO A 56 7.72 9.53 -4.44
N ASP A 57 8.89 9.11 -3.95
CA ASP A 57 9.08 8.73 -2.54
C ASP A 57 8.69 9.91 -1.63
N PRO A 58 7.94 9.67 -0.54
CA PRO A 58 7.55 10.71 0.40
C PRO A 58 8.71 11.58 0.90
N GLN A 59 9.88 11.02 1.14
CA GLN A 59 11.06 11.78 1.58
C GLN A 59 11.51 12.79 0.53
N ARG A 60 11.38 12.48 -0.76
CA ARG A 60 11.74 13.40 -1.84
C ARG A 60 10.86 14.65 -1.86
N VAL A 61 9.64 14.52 -1.43
CA VAL A 61 8.68 15.64 -1.34
C VAL A 61 8.82 16.40 -0.02
N LEU A 62 8.94 15.69 1.10
CA LEU A 62 8.92 16.28 2.45
C LEU A 62 10.29 16.76 2.93
N ALA A 63 11.36 16.08 2.57
CA ALA A 63 12.72 16.36 2.97
C ALA A 63 13.70 16.11 1.82
N PRO A 64 13.63 16.89 0.72
CA PRO A 64 14.41 16.62 -0.49
C PRO A 64 15.92 16.66 -0.24
N SER A 65 16.40 17.47 0.71
CA SER A 65 17.82 17.53 1.07
C SER A 65 18.35 16.28 1.79
N ARG A 66 17.46 15.46 2.34
CA ARG A 66 17.79 14.21 3.04
C ARG A 66 17.40 12.97 2.27
N ALA A 67 16.71 13.14 1.14
CA ALA A 67 16.22 12.02 0.35
C ALA A 67 17.38 11.31 -0.35
N LEU A 68 17.46 10.01 -0.13
CA LEU A 68 18.40 9.16 -0.86
C LEU A 68 17.85 8.80 -2.24
N PRO A 69 18.73 8.53 -3.22
CA PRO A 69 18.28 7.96 -4.49
C PRO A 69 17.55 6.64 -4.25
N PRO A 70 16.57 6.29 -5.08
CA PRO A 70 15.91 4.99 -4.98
C PRO A 70 16.93 3.87 -5.22
N LEU A 71 16.80 2.78 -4.46
CA LEU A 71 17.64 1.60 -4.63
C LEU A 71 17.38 0.91 -5.97
N MET A 72 16.19 1.11 -6.52
CA MET A 72 15.73 0.44 -7.73
C MET A 72 14.79 1.34 -8.52
N PRO A 73 14.93 1.42 -9.87
CA PRO A 73 13.96 2.11 -10.70
C PRO A 73 12.55 1.53 -10.56
N LEU A 74 11.53 2.38 -10.70
CA LEU A 74 10.14 1.97 -10.59
C LEU A 74 9.79 0.82 -11.55
N ALA A 75 10.24 0.89 -12.80
CA ALA A 75 9.98 -0.15 -13.80
C ALA A 75 10.49 -1.53 -13.34
N GLN A 76 11.70 -1.61 -12.82
CA GLN A 76 12.28 -2.84 -12.30
C GLN A 76 11.54 -3.35 -11.08
N ARG A 77 11.12 -2.46 -10.18
CA ARG A 77 10.31 -2.78 -9.02
C ARG A 77 8.97 -3.40 -9.43
N LEU A 78 8.32 -2.83 -10.44
CA LEU A 78 7.06 -3.36 -10.97
C LEU A 78 7.22 -4.75 -11.60
N GLU A 79 8.32 -5.01 -12.30
CA GLU A 79 8.61 -6.34 -12.86
C GLU A 79 8.78 -7.40 -11.77
N LEU A 80 9.49 -7.08 -10.69
CA LEU A 80 9.61 -7.98 -9.56
C LEU A 80 8.27 -8.26 -8.88
N MET A 81 7.45 -7.23 -8.70
CA MET A 81 6.10 -7.39 -8.15
C MET A 81 5.22 -8.29 -9.03
N ARG A 82 5.33 -8.14 -10.34
CA ARG A 82 4.66 -9.02 -11.33
C ARG A 82 5.11 -10.47 -11.16
N ALA A 83 6.40 -10.69 -11.02
CA ALA A 83 6.97 -12.03 -10.84
C ALA A 83 6.47 -12.72 -9.54
N PHE A 84 6.12 -11.95 -8.52
CA PHE A 84 5.49 -12.50 -7.30
C PHE A 84 4.00 -12.80 -7.44
N GLY A 85 3.39 -12.47 -8.57
CA GLY A 85 2.01 -12.81 -8.88
C GLY A 85 0.96 -11.84 -8.35
N LEU A 86 1.33 -10.58 -8.09
CA LEU A 86 0.36 -9.52 -7.78
C LEU A 86 -0.59 -9.29 -8.96
N ASP A 87 -1.85 -9.03 -8.64
CA ASP A 87 -2.87 -8.72 -9.65
C ASP A 87 -2.88 -7.23 -10.02
N VAL A 88 -2.68 -6.35 -9.05
CA VAL A 88 -2.74 -4.90 -9.23
C VAL A 88 -1.64 -4.21 -8.43
N VAL A 89 -1.00 -3.23 -9.04
CA VAL A 89 -0.20 -2.21 -8.34
C VAL A 89 -0.88 -0.87 -8.56
N TRP A 90 -1.24 -0.21 -7.48
CA TRP A 90 -1.79 1.13 -7.51
C TRP A 90 -0.76 2.15 -7.01
N ILE A 91 -0.35 3.04 -7.90
CA ILE A 91 0.66 4.06 -7.63
C ILE A 91 -0.06 5.39 -7.39
N ILE A 92 0.00 5.88 -6.17
CA ILE A 92 -0.56 7.18 -5.80
C ILE A 92 0.54 8.24 -5.89
N PRO A 93 0.33 9.34 -6.62
CA PRO A 93 1.25 10.47 -6.60
C PRO A 93 1.36 11.04 -5.18
N PHE A 94 2.56 11.02 -4.63
CA PHE A 94 2.80 11.62 -3.34
C PHE A 94 3.10 13.11 -3.51
N THR A 95 2.20 13.94 -3.00
CA THR A 95 2.29 15.40 -3.05
C THR A 95 2.29 15.98 -1.65
N ARG A 96 2.69 17.25 -1.50
CA ARG A 96 2.55 17.93 -0.19
C ARG A 96 1.10 17.96 0.28
N ARG A 97 0.16 18.14 -0.62
CA ARG A 97 -1.28 18.08 -0.31
C ARG A 97 -1.67 16.70 0.21
N PHE A 98 -1.25 15.63 -0.47
CA PHE A 98 -1.52 14.26 -0.02
C PHE A 98 -0.88 13.97 1.34
N SER A 99 0.30 14.52 1.63
CA SER A 99 0.99 14.34 2.90
C SER A 99 0.23 14.88 4.11
N GLN A 100 -0.73 15.78 3.88
CA GLN A 100 -1.58 16.35 4.93
C GLN A 100 -2.81 15.48 5.25
N CYS A 101 -3.00 14.40 4.52
CA CYS A 101 -4.07 13.44 4.78
C CYS A 101 -3.89 12.81 6.17
N THR A 102 -4.92 12.94 7.01
CA THR A 102 -4.88 12.31 8.33
C THR A 102 -4.86 10.78 8.19
N PRO A 103 -4.28 10.05 9.17
CA PRO A 103 -4.32 8.58 9.14
C PRO A 103 -5.73 8.03 9.02
N GLU A 104 -6.68 8.60 9.75
CA GLU A 104 -8.09 8.20 9.72
C GLU A 104 -8.69 8.42 8.32
N ALA A 105 -8.45 9.57 7.72
CA ALA A 105 -8.93 9.89 6.37
C ALA A 105 -8.32 8.94 5.33
N PHE A 106 -7.04 8.60 5.45
CA PHE A 106 -6.39 7.64 4.57
C PHE A 106 -7.07 6.26 4.64
N VAL A 107 -7.31 5.74 5.83
CA VAL A 107 -8.00 4.44 6.00
C VAL A 107 -9.39 4.51 5.40
N ARG A 108 -10.17 5.55 5.70
CA ARG A 108 -11.56 5.66 5.24
C ARG A 108 -11.67 5.85 3.74
N THR A 109 -10.90 6.78 3.17
CA THR A 109 -11.04 7.15 1.75
C THR A 109 -10.31 6.20 0.81
N ILE A 110 -9.12 5.75 1.17
CA ILE A 110 -8.29 4.90 0.30
C ILE A 110 -8.57 3.42 0.56
N VAL A 111 -8.40 2.99 1.80
CA VAL A 111 -8.47 1.57 2.14
C VAL A 111 -9.92 1.05 2.11
N LEU A 112 -10.85 1.78 2.71
CA LEU A 112 -12.24 1.34 2.84
C LEU A 112 -13.09 1.74 1.63
N ASP A 113 -13.06 3.01 1.20
CA ASP A 113 -13.97 3.47 0.13
C ASP A 113 -13.47 3.08 -1.26
N ARG A 114 -12.21 3.38 -1.60
CA ARG A 114 -11.67 3.12 -2.93
C ARG A 114 -11.35 1.65 -3.16
N LEU A 115 -10.66 1.02 -2.23
CA LEU A 115 -10.24 -0.38 -2.35
C LEU A 115 -11.28 -1.37 -1.84
N ARG A 116 -12.15 -0.97 -0.93
CA ARG A 116 -13.04 -1.87 -0.17
C ARG A 116 -12.27 -3.09 0.34
N ALA A 117 -11.10 -2.81 0.90
CA ALA A 117 -10.19 -3.85 1.34
C ALA A 117 -10.83 -4.73 2.41
N GLU A 118 -10.74 -6.03 2.23
CA GLU A 118 -11.13 -7.01 3.27
C GLU A 118 -9.96 -7.32 4.20
N CYS A 119 -8.73 -7.17 3.70
CA CYS A 119 -7.52 -7.43 4.46
C CYS A 119 -6.39 -6.51 4.03
N VAL A 120 -5.63 -6.02 5.00
CA VAL A 120 -4.38 -5.29 4.78
C VAL A 120 -3.23 -6.05 5.40
N VAL A 121 -2.15 -6.22 4.66
CA VAL A 121 -0.92 -6.90 5.09
C VAL A 121 0.21 -5.89 5.11
N VAL A 122 0.77 -5.62 6.27
CA VAL A 122 1.83 -4.62 6.45
C VAL A 122 2.89 -5.13 7.43
N GLY A 123 4.04 -4.46 7.49
CA GLY A 123 5.03 -4.73 8.54
C GLY A 123 4.56 -4.20 9.89
N THR A 124 5.07 -4.78 10.98
CA THR A 124 4.75 -4.32 12.35
C THR A 124 5.16 -2.87 12.61
N GLY A 125 6.19 -2.37 11.92
CA GLY A 125 6.66 -0.98 11.99
C GLY A 125 6.00 -0.03 11.00
N PHE A 126 4.93 -0.46 10.32
CA PHE A 126 4.25 0.36 9.32
C PHE A 126 3.70 1.65 9.93
N ALA A 127 4.04 2.77 9.31
CA ALA A 127 3.56 4.10 9.69
C ALA A 127 3.06 4.84 8.45
N PHE A 128 1.97 5.58 8.60
CA PHE A 128 1.30 6.25 7.49
C PHE A 128 0.56 7.52 7.93
N GLY A 129 0.07 8.26 6.96
CA GLY A 129 -0.68 9.50 7.18
C GLY A 129 0.20 10.66 7.57
N ASN A 130 -0.42 11.79 7.83
CA ASN A 130 0.24 13.04 8.20
C ASN A 130 1.17 12.84 9.40
N ALA A 131 2.41 13.30 9.28
CA ALA A 131 3.46 13.18 10.30
C ALA A 131 3.69 11.74 10.80
N ARG A 132 3.38 10.72 9.97
CA ARG A 132 3.50 9.30 10.32
C ARG A 132 2.73 8.90 11.59
N ARG A 133 1.65 9.60 11.91
CA ARG A 133 0.85 9.35 13.12
C ARG A 133 -0.02 8.10 13.03
N GLY A 134 -0.24 7.55 11.85
CA GLY A 134 -0.92 6.27 11.65
C GLY A 134 0.00 5.09 11.88
N ASP A 135 -0.51 4.06 12.50
CA ASP A 135 0.15 2.79 12.75
C ASP A 135 -0.82 1.61 12.56
N VAL A 136 -0.34 0.40 12.79
CA VAL A 136 -1.15 -0.82 12.70
C VAL A 136 -2.36 -0.77 13.63
N ALA A 137 -2.20 -0.25 14.85
CA ALA A 137 -3.28 -0.14 15.83
C ALA A 137 -4.39 0.81 15.36
N LEU A 138 -4.03 1.96 14.81
CA LEU A 138 -4.99 2.93 14.26
C LEU A 138 -5.73 2.33 13.07
N MET A 139 -5.04 1.70 12.13
CA MET A 139 -5.67 1.05 10.98
C MET A 139 -6.65 -0.03 11.42
N THR A 140 -6.28 -0.83 12.40
CA THR A 140 -7.12 -1.88 12.97
C THR A 140 -8.38 -1.27 13.63
N ARG A 141 -8.19 -0.23 14.43
CA ARG A 141 -9.31 0.43 15.14
C ARG A 141 -10.31 1.06 14.17
N VAL A 142 -9.83 1.78 13.17
CA VAL A 142 -10.70 2.44 12.18
C VAL A 142 -11.35 1.43 11.23
N GLY A 143 -10.62 0.41 10.84
CA GLY A 143 -11.08 -0.56 9.86
C GLY A 143 -12.00 -1.65 10.41
N ARG A 144 -11.82 -2.03 11.67
CA ARG A 144 -12.55 -3.15 12.29
C ARG A 144 -14.07 -3.04 12.21
N PRO A 145 -14.71 -1.88 12.47
CA PRO A 145 -16.16 -1.73 12.34
C PRO A 145 -16.68 -1.98 10.92
N HIS A 146 -15.81 -1.88 9.92
CA HIS A 146 -16.10 -2.10 8.49
C HIS A 146 -15.68 -3.49 7.99
N GLY A 147 -15.29 -4.40 8.88
CA GLY A 147 -14.87 -5.74 8.53
C GLY A 147 -13.43 -5.87 8.01
N LEU A 148 -12.62 -4.82 8.11
CA LEU A 148 -11.22 -4.86 7.70
C LEU A 148 -10.40 -5.69 8.68
N ARG A 149 -9.68 -6.68 8.16
CA ARG A 149 -8.64 -7.42 8.88
C ARG A 149 -7.27 -6.82 8.59
N VAL A 150 -6.48 -6.61 9.62
CA VAL A 150 -5.09 -6.17 9.49
C VAL A 150 -4.16 -7.29 9.94
N VAL A 151 -3.22 -7.65 9.07
CA VAL A 151 -2.18 -8.65 9.31
C VAL A 151 -0.84 -7.93 9.36
N ALA A 152 -0.21 -7.92 10.52
CA ALA A 152 1.11 -7.33 10.71
C ALA A 152 2.17 -8.43 10.73
N LEU A 153 3.16 -8.31 9.86
CA LEU A 153 4.29 -9.24 9.78
C LEU A 153 5.54 -8.61 10.41
N PRO A 154 6.30 -9.37 11.20
CA PRO A 154 7.57 -8.90 11.76
C PRO A 154 8.64 -8.70 10.69
#